data_971255b21d30b150f805eeef69d64932
#
_entry.id   971255b21d30b150f805eeef69d64932
#
_cell.length_a   1.000
_cell.length_b   1.000
_cell.length_c   1.000
_cell.angle_alpha   90.00
_cell.angle_beta   90.00
_cell.angle_gamma   90.00
#
_symmetry.space_group_name_H-M   'P 1'
#
loop_
_entity.id
_entity.type
_entity.pdbx_description
1 polymer ?
#
loop_
_entity_poly.entity_id
_entity_poly.type
_entity_poly.pdbx_seq_one_letter_code
_entity_poly.pdbx_strand_id
1 'polypeptide(L)'
;MVAAGRGVRFGGKTAKQYQLIGGVPMVLRALRPFTSHPDVAQVVLVLPAEDAARPPSFLSAFSALSVVAGGAHRGDSVRAGLSALRSECAVVLVHDGARPFVDRSVIEAVIAFARAGEGAVPAVPLSDTIKEASAADATLIKCTHPRARLWRAQTPQGFPRAVLEEAHARAARDGHRATDDAALVEAIGVPVHLVPDSSRNLKVTTPEDLALAELLAEASP
;
A
#
# COMPACT_ATOMS: atom_id res chain seq x y z
N MET A 1 4.66 4.99 3.74
CA MET A 1 3.23 4.99 3.31
C MET A 1 3.07 5.80 2.04
N VAL A 2 2.44 5.27 0.99
CA VAL A 2 2.30 5.94 -0.32
C VAL A 2 0.89 6.53 -0.45
N ALA A 3 0.81 7.86 -0.54
CA ALA A 3 -0.43 8.62 -0.68
C ALA A 3 -0.33 9.74 -1.74
N ALA A 4 0.63 9.64 -2.68
CA ALA A 4 0.91 10.65 -3.70
C ALA A 4 -0.01 10.55 -4.94
N GLY A 5 -0.94 9.60 -4.99
CA GLY A 5 -1.83 9.41 -6.13
C GLY A 5 -2.88 10.53 -6.26
N ARG A 6 -3.07 11.05 -7.47
CA ARG A 6 -4.02 12.14 -7.76
C ARG A 6 -5.50 11.75 -7.66
N GLY A 7 -5.82 10.47 -7.45
CA GLY A 7 -7.20 10.01 -7.27
C GLY A 7 -8.14 10.28 -8.46
N VAL A 8 -7.64 10.25 -9.70
CA VAL A 8 -8.39 10.61 -10.92
C VAL A 8 -9.75 9.91 -11.04
N ARG A 9 -9.81 8.65 -10.61
CA ARG A 9 -11.06 7.85 -10.61
C ARG A 9 -12.07 8.25 -9.54
N PHE A 10 -11.62 8.98 -8.53
CA PHE A 10 -12.45 9.37 -7.39
C PHE A 10 -13.29 10.63 -7.71
N GLY A 11 -12.73 11.57 -8.50
CA GLY A 11 -13.39 12.85 -8.79
C GLY A 11 -13.44 13.79 -7.57
N GLY A 12 -14.09 14.94 -7.74
CA GLY A 12 -14.32 15.90 -6.65
C GLY A 12 -13.18 16.89 -6.42
N LYS A 13 -13.45 17.89 -5.54
CA LYS A 13 -12.52 19.00 -5.23
C LYS A 13 -11.49 18.61 -4.15
N THR A 14 -11.83 17.69 -3.26
CA THR A 14 -10.95 17.23 -2.18
C THR A 14 -10.14 16.03 -2.66
N ALA A 15 -8.82 16.09 -2.50
CA ALA A 15 -7.94 14.97 -2.85
C ALA A 15 -8.35 13.70 -2.08
N LYS A 16 -8.30 12.56 -2.76
CA LYS A 16 -8.82 11.28 -2.26
C LYS A 16 -8.30 10.92 -0.87
N GLN A 17 -7.01 11.11 -0.61
CA GLN A 17 -6.36 10.78 0.66
C GLN A 17 -6.89 11.59 1.86
N TYR A 18 -7.58 12.72 1.60
CA TYR A 18 -8.14 13.60 2.62
C TYR A 18 -9.66 13.45 2.77
N GLN A 19 -10.29 12.56 2.00
CA GLN A 19 -11.71 12.24 2.22
C GLN A 19 -11.90 11.73 3.64
N LEU A 20 -12.99 12.13 4.27
CA LEU A 20 -13.29 11.72 5.63
C LEU A 20 -13.90 10.32 5.63
N ILE A 21 -13.58 9.55 6.65
CA ILE A 21 -14.19 8.25 6.98
C ILE A 21 -14.49 8.31 8.48
N GLY A 22 -15.77 8.32 8.86
CA GLY A 22 -16.17 8.54 10.25
C GLY A 22 -15.58 9.83 10.84
N GLY A 23 -15.63 10.93 10.08
CA GLY A 23 -15.10 12.23 10.48
C GLY A 23 -13.56 12.36 10.53
N VAL A 24 -12.81 11.33 10.16
CA VAL A 24 -11.33 11.31 10.19
C VAL A 24 -10.77 11.20 8.77
N PRO A 25 -9.78 12.02 8.36
CA PRO A 25 -9.13 11.88 7.06
C PRO A 25 -8.62 10.45 6.82
N MET A 26 -8.89 9.89 5.63
CA MET A 26 -8.52 8.52 5.28
C MET A 26 -7.03 8.22 5.51
N VAL A 27 -6.14 9.12 5.07
CA VAL A 27 -4.70 8.95 5.27
C VAL A 27 -4.33 8.90 6.76
N LEU A 28 -5.04 9.63 7.60
CA LEU A 28 -4.81 9.63 9.05
C LEU A 28 -5.25 8.30 9.69
N ARG A 29 -6.37 7.73 9.25
CA ARG A 29 -6.77 6.38 9.65
C ARG A 29 -5.74 5.34 9.24
N ALA A 30 -5.24 5.42 8.00
CA ALA A 30 -4.21 4.52 7.50
C ALA A 30 -2.87 4.65 8.25
N LEU A 31 -2.51 5.85 8.75
CA LEU A 31 -1.29 6.11 9.51
C LEU A 31 -1.31 5.53 10.94
N ARG A 32 -2.45 5.65 11.62
CA ARG A 32 -2.57 5.33 13.05
C ARG A 32 -2.04 3.95 13.45
N PRO A 33 -2.37 2.84 12.75
CA PRO A 33 -1.88 1.51 13.11
C PRO A 33 -0.34 1.40 13.09
N PHE A 34 0.33 2.18 12.25
CA PHE A 34 1.79 2.17 12.14
C PHE A 34 2.44 3.11 13.14
N THR A 35 1.92 4.32 13.33
CA THR A 35 2.49 5.31 14.25
C THR A 35 2.35 4.92 15.72
N SER A 36 1.41 4.05 16.05
CA SER A 36 1.21 3.49 17.39
C SER A 36 1.85 2.10 17.59
N HIS A 37 2.49 1.53 16.56
CA HIS A 37 3.05 0.19 16.64
C HIS A 37 4.45 0.21 17.27
N PRO A 38 4.75 -0.61 18.31
CA PRO A 38 6.03 -0.56 19.01
C PRO A 38 7.23 -0.95 18.14
N ASP A 39 7.03 -1.80 17.13
CA ASP A 39 8.08 -2.24 16.21
C ASP A 39 8.28 -1.30 15.01
N VAL A 40 7.48 -0.23 14.91
CA VAL A 40 7.62 0.77 13.83
C VAL A 40 8.40 1.99 14.34
N ALA A 41 9.66 2.06 13.99
CA ALA A 41 10.57 3.11 14.45
C ALA A 41 10.39 4.45 13.70
N GLN A 42 9.90 4.42 12.47
CA GLN A 42 9.69 5.61 11.63
C GLN A 42 8.55 5.35 10.65
N VAL A 43 7.75 6.38 10.38
CA VAL A 43 6.81 6.40 9.25
C VAL A 43 7.19 7.53 8.30
N VAL A 44 7.36 7.19 7.01
CA VAL A 44 7.55 8.17 5.93
C VAL A 44 6.26 8.21 5.12
N LEU A 45 5.60 9.36 5.11
CA LEU A 45 4.40 9.61 4.32
C LEU A 45 4.78 10.29 3.01
N VAL A 46 4.47 9.63 1.90
CA VAL A 46 4.75 10.14 0.56
C VAL A 46 3.48 10.79 0.01
N LEU A 47 3.51 12.11 -0.20
CA LEU A 47 2.39 12.92 -0.67
C LEU A 47 2.66 13.51 -2.06
N PRO A 48 1.65 14.07 -2.75
CA PRO A 48 1.88 14.95 -3.90
C PRO A 48 2.83 16.09 -3.53
N ALA A 49 3.63 16.58 -4.48
CA ALA A 49 4.68 17.57 -4.21
C ALA A 49 4.14 18.85 -3.52
N GLU A 50 2.95 19.30 -3.93
CA GLU A 50 2.29 20.48 -3.35
C GLU A 50 1.95 20.26 -1.86
N ASP A 51 1.39 19.07 -1.55
CA ASP A 51 1.02 18.71 -0.18
C ASP A 51 2.25 18.41 0.68
N ALA A 52 3.32 17.87 0.09
CA ALA A 52 4.57 17.64 0.79
C ALA A 52 5.30 18.96 1.15
N ALA A 53 5.19 19.99 0.30
CA ALA A 53 5.73 21.32 0.58
C ALA A 53 4.94 22.07 1.67
N ARG A 54 3.65 21.76 1.82
CA ARG A 54 2.74 22.35 2.83
C ARG A 54 1.86 21.28 3.44
N PRO A 55 2.41 20.43 4.30
CA PRO A 55 1.66 19.31 4.85
C PRO A 55 0.41 19.78 5.62
N PRO A 56 -0.72 19.09 5.50
CA PRO A 56 -1.90 19.38 6.29
C PRO A 56 -1.59 19.42 7.80
N SER A 57 -2.15 20.41 8.50
CA SER A 57 -1.85 20.67 9.91
C SER A 57 -2.12 19.49 10.85
N PHE A 58 -3.08 18.63 10.52
CA PHE A 58 -3.38 17.42 11.33
C PHE A 58 -2.24 16.40 11.35
N LEU A 59 -1.27 16.48 10.44
CA LEU A 59 -0.09 15.61 10.44
C LEU A 59 0.97 16.04 11.47
N SER A 60 0.95 17.27 11.95
CA SER A 60 1.91 17.78 12.94
C SER A 60 1.82 17.08 14.31
N ALA A 61 0.73 16.37 14.58
CA ALA A 61 0.55 15.60 15.81
C ALA A 61 1.45 14.36 15.90
N PHE A 62 2.13 13.96 14.81
CA PHE A 62 2.96 12.76 14.76
C PHE A 62 4.45 13.11 14.71
N SER A 63 5.12 13.04 15.85
CA SER A 63 6.53 13.40 15.98
C SER A 63 7.50 12.49 15.22
N ALA A 64 7.13 11.22 15.01
CA ALA A 64 7.93 10.24 14.27
C ALA A 64 7.57 10.16 12.76
N LEU A 65 6.75 11.09 12.25
CA LEU A 65 6.34 11.14 10.87
C LEU A 65 7.26 12.06 10.06
N SER A 66 7.82 11.53 8.98
CA SER A 66 8.49 12.31 7.94
C SER A 66 7.58 12.43 6.72
N VAL A 67 7.53 13.59 6.08
CA VAL A 67 6.75 13.81 4.84
C VAL A 67 7.69 14.09 3.69
N VAL A 68 7.50 13.40 2.56
CA VAL A 68 8.28 13.59 1.33
C VAL A 68 7.39 13.67 0.11
N ALA A 69 7.89 14.32 -0.95
CA ALA A 69 7.21 14.37 -2.23
C ALA A 69 7.32 13.03 -2.96
N GLY A 70 6.20 12.57 -3.53
CA GLY A 70 6.17 11.43 -4.44
C GLY A 70 6.61 11.79 -5.86
N GLY A 71 6.89 10.76 -6.67
CA GLY A 71 7.25 10.90 -8.07
C GLY A 71 6.07 10.70 -9.02
N ALA A 72 6.39 10.63 -10.33
CA ALA A 72 5.40 10.50 -11.40
C ALA A 72 4.63 9.17 -11.34
N HIS A 73 5.27 8.12 -10.85
CA HIS A 73 4.70 6.77 -10.74
C HIS A 73 4.78 6.25 -9.30
N ARG A 74 4.02 5.17 -9.01
CA ARG A 74 4.01 4.55 -7.68
C ARG A 74 5.41 4.11 -7.25
N GLY A 75 6.18 3.47 -8.15
CA GLY A 75 7.55 3.04 -7.86
C GLY A 75 8.49 4.20 -7.52
N ASP A 76 8.35 5.36 -8.20
CA ASP A 76 9.11 6.58 -7.89
C ASP A 76 8.79 7.08 -6.47
N SER A 77 7.51 7.03 -6.12
CA SER A 77 7.04 7.42 -4.78
C SER A 77 7.58 6.49 -3.70
N VAL A 78 7.62 5.17 -3.96
CA VAL A 78 8.23 4.22 -3.03
C VAL A 78 9.73 4.50 -2.87
N ARG A 79 10.48 4.73 -3.96
CA ARG A 79 11.91 5.09 -3.88
C ARG A 79 12.16 6.38 -3.10
N ALA A 80 11.34 7.41 -3.32
CA ALA A 80 11.42 8.64 -2.53
C ALA A 80 11.21 8.37 -1.02
N GLY A 81 10.24 7.52 -0.68
CA GLY A 81 10.02 7.08 0.69
C GLY A 81 11.19 6.29 1.28
N LEU A 82 11.77 5.36 0.52
CA LEU A 82 12.94 4.57 0.93
C LEU A 82 14.16 5.45 1.24
N SER A 83 14.42 6.43 0.39
CA SER A 83 15.55 7.36 0.56
C SER A 83 15.45 8.25 1.81
N ALA A 84 14.23 8.41 2.36
CA ALA A 84 13.97 9.20 3.56
C ALA A 84 13.98 8.37 4.86
N LEU A 85 14.14 7.05 4.75
CA LEU A 85 14.23 6.18 5.92
C LEU A 85 15.61 6.33 6.59
N ARG A 86 15.59 6.31 7.92
CA ARG A 86 16.80 6.26 8.73
C ARG A 86 17.58 4.98 8.45
N SER A 87 18.91 5.04 8.60
CA SER A 87 19.84 3.94 8.27
C SER A 87 19.60 2.68 9.10
N GLU A 88 19.16 2.82 10.33
CA GLU A 88 18.88 1.73 11.26
C GLU A 88 17.60 0.92 10.94
N CYS A 89 16.75 1.39 10.03
CA CYS A 89 15.55 0.66 9.60
C CYS A 89 15.93 -0.50 8.68
N ALA A 90 16.08 -1.70 9.23
CA ALA A 90 16.45 -2.91 8.47
C ALA A 90 15.26 -3.56 7.74
N VAL A 91 14.04 -3.32 8.19
CA VAL A 91 12.78 -3.82 7.60
C VAL A 91 11.96 -2.64 7.10
N VAL A 92 11.33 -2.80 5.95
CA VAL A 92 10.46 -1.78 5.35
C VAL A 92 9.08 -2.36 5.05
N LEU A 93 8.06 -1.62 5.44
CA LEU A 93 6.66 -1.88 5.10
C LEU A 93 6.18 -0.82 4.11
N VAL A 94 5.71 -1.24 2.94
CA VAL A 94 5.08 -0.34 1.97
C VAL A 94 3.57 -0.46 2.08
N HIS A 95 2.91 0.63 2.49
CA HIS A 95 1.46 0.65 2.67
C HIS A 95 0.78 1.72 1.83
N ASP A 96 -0.37 1.36 1.27
CA ASP A 96 -1.21 2.31 0.52
C ASP A 96 -2.00 3.18 1.49
N GLY A 97 -1.82 4.50 1.44
CA GLY A 97 -2.61 5.46 2.25
C GLY A 97 -4.12 5.48 1.96
N ALA A 98 -4.56 4.65 1.02
CA ALA A 98 -5.95 4.40 0.69
C ALA A 98 -6.53 3.11 1.33
N ARG A 99 -5.82 2.48 2.28
CA ARG A 99 -6.28 1.33 3.05
C ARG A 99 -6.36 1.68 4.54
N PRO A 100 -7.49 2.22 5.00
CA PRO A 100 -7.61 2.77 6.35
C PRO A 100 -7.87 1.73 7.46
N PHE A 101 -7.99 0.43 7.14
CA PHE A 101 -8.46 -0.61 8.08
C PHE A 101 -7.53 -1.83 8.14
N VAL A 102 -6.22 -1.62 8.12
CA VAL A 102 -5.28 -2.72 8.34
C VAL A 102 -5.27 -3.11 9.82
N ASP A 103 -5.35 -4.41 10.09
CA ASP A 103 -5.25 -4.93 11.44
C ASP A 103 -3.81 -5.00 11.93
N ARG A 104 -3.62 -4.79 13.24
CA ARG A 104 -2.31 -4.83 13.87
C ARG A 104 -1.64 -6.19 13.72
N SER A 105 -2.38 -7.28 13.86
CA SER A 105 -1.88 -8.65 13.69
C SER A 105 -1.31 -8.92 12.30
N VAL A 106 -1.87 -8.30 11.27
CA VAL A 106 -1.35 -8.36 9.90
C VAL A 106 -0.01 -7.64 9.78
N ILE A 107 0.12 -6.45 10.41
CA ILE A 107 1.39 -5.71 10.46
C ILE A 107 2.46 -6.56 11.15
N GLU A 108 2.14 -7.16 12.30
CA GLU A 108 3.04 -8.02 13.07
C GLU A 108 3.51 -9.24 12.26
N ALA A 109 2.59 -9.93 11.58
CA ALA A 109 2.91 -11.08 10.73
C ALA A 109 3.84 -10.70 9.56
N VAL A 110 3.56 -9.58 8.89
CA VAL A 110 4.40 -9.08 7.79
C VAL A 110 5.80 -8.70 8.30
N ILE A 111 5.91 -8.05 9.45
CA ILE A 111 7.21 -7.74 10.08
C ILE A 111 8.01 -9.00 10.38
N ALA A 112 7.35 -10.07 10.86
CA ALA A 112 8.02 -11.32 11.21
C ALA A 112 8.72 -11.95 10.00
N PHE A 113 8.04 -12.06 8.85
CA PHE A 113 8.66 -12.57 7.61
C PHE A 113 9.81 -11.67 7.13
N ALA A 114 9.62 -10.36 7.13
CA ALA A 114 10.65 -9.43 6.69
C ALA A 114 11.90 -9.47 7.59
N ARG A 115 11.75 -9.70 8.91
CA ARG A 115 12.86 -9.94 9.84
C ARG A 115 13.56 -11.27 9.59
N ALA A 116 12.85 -12.29 9.08
CA ALA A 116 13.42 -13.56 8.68
C ALA A 116 14.19 -13.54 7.36
N GLY A 117 14.21 -12.38 6.66
CA GLY A 117 14.91 -12.22 5.39
C GLY A 117 14.04 -12.41 4.15
N GLU A 118 12.74 -12.59 4.30
CA GLU A 118 11.79 -12.92 3.23
C GLU A 118 10.77 -11.78 3.02
N GLY A 119 10.10 -11.77 1.85
CA GLY A 119 9.00 -10.86 1.60
C GLY A 119 7.67 -11.39 2.15
N ALA A 120 6.73 -10.47 2.44
CA ALA A 120 5.38 -10.85 2.83
C ALA A 120 4.32 -9.85 2.34
N VAL A 121 3.18 -10.38 1.92
CA VAL A 121 2.04 -9.63 1.36
C VAL A 121 0.75 -10.12 1.99
N PRO A 122 -0.02 -9.26 2.66
CA PRO A 122 -1.37 -9.59 3.07
C PRO A 122 -2.25 -9.86 1.86
N ALA A 123 -3.06 -10.90 1.92
CA ALA A 123 -3.91 -11.26 0.81
C ALA A 123 -5.17 -11.98 1.26
N VAL A 124 -6.20 -11.91 0.41
CA VAL A 124 -7.45 -12.68 0.57
C VAL A 124 -7.68 -13.58 -0.63
N PRO A 125 -8.14 -14.83 -0.43
CA PRO A 125 -8.51 -15.71 -1.54
C PRO A 125 -9.57 -15.04 -2.44
N LEU A 126 -9.48 -15.25 -3.75
CA LEU A 126 -10.51 -14.78 -4.66
C LEU A 126 -11.79 -15.59 -4.53
N SER A 127 -12.92 -14.91 -4.29
CA SER A 127 -14.26 -15.47 -4.27
C SER A 127 -14.90 -15.52 -5.66
N ASP A 128 -14.56 -14.54 -6.51
CA ASP A 128 -15.19 -14.38 -7.83
C ASP A 128 -14.50 -15.24 -8.90
N THR A 129 -15.25 -15.50 -9.98
CA THR A 129 -14.69 -16.15 -11.18
C THR A 129 -13.92 -15.13 -12.00
N ILE A 130 -12.64 -15.41 -12.27
CA ILE A 130 -11.75 -14.52 -13.03
C ILE A 130 -11.78 -14.89 -14.51
N LYS A 131 -12.10 -13.89 -15.34
CA LYS A 131 -12.08 -13.98 -16.80
C LYS A 131 -10.91 -13.12 -17.31
N GLU A 132 -10.10 -13.70 -18.20
CA GLU A 132 -9.12 -12.96 -18.98
C GLU A 132 -9.79 -12.54 -20.29
N ALA A 133 -9.73 -11.23 -20.59
CA ALA A 133 -10.24 -10.73 -21.86
C ALA A 133 -9.25 -11.03 -23.00
N SER A 134 -9.76 -11.15 -24.22
CA SER A 134 -8.94 -11.25 -25.42
C SER A 134 -8.18 -9.95 -25.65
N ALA A 135 -6.91 -10.05 -26.09
CA ALA A 135 -6.12 -8.89 -26.47
C ALA A 135 -6.63 -8.19 -27.73
N ALA A 136 -7.32 -8.94 -28.61
CA ALA A 136 -7.86 -8.41 -29.86
C ALA A 136 -9.21 -7.70 -29.68
N ASP A 137 -10.00 -8.14 -28.69
CA ASP A 137 -11.30 -7.57 -28.36
C ASP A 137 -11.58 -7.76 -26.88
N ALA A 138 -11.55 -6.67 -26.12
CA ALA A 138 -11.76 -6.68 -24.66
C ALA A 138 -13.17 -7.11 -24.23
N THR A 139 -14.13 -7.23 -25.15
CA THR A 139 -15.49 -7.74 -24.87
C THR A 139 -15.58 -9.27 -24.95
N LEU A 140 -14.58 -9.92 -25.54
CA LEU A 140 -14.50 -11.37 -25.67
C LEU A 140 -13.67 -11.98 -24.55
N ILE A 141 -14.16 -13.09 -24.00
CA ILE A 141 -13.42 -13.88 -23.01
C ILE A 141 -12.38 -14.74 -23.74
N LYS A 142 -11.10 -14.60 -23.37
CA LYS A 142 -10.02 -15.47 -23.81
C LYS A 142 -10.01 -16.78 -23.01
N CYS A 143 -10.05 -16.68 -21.67
CA CYS A 143 -10.10 -17.85 -20.80
C CYS A 143 -10.68 -17.54 -19.43
N THR A 144 -10.98 -18.61 -18.68
CA THR A 144 -11.33 -18.54 -17.26
C THR A 144 -10.18 -19.10 -16.43
N HIS A 145 -9.69 -18.32 -15.47
CA HIS A 145 -8.62 -18.78 -14.58
C HIS A 145 -9.18 -19.60 -13.41
N PRO A 146 -8.55 -20.76 -13.07
CA PRO A 146 -8.86 -21.51 -11.87
C PRO A 146 -8.52 -20.66 -10.63
N ARG A 147 -9.54 -20.28 -9.85
CA ARG A 147 -9.35 -19.35 -8.72
C ARG A 147 -8.75 -19.96 -7.46
N ALA A 148 -8.67 -21.28 -7.36
CA ALA A 148 -8.22 -21.98 -6.14
C ALA A 148 -6.82 -21.57 -5.65
N ARG A 149 -5.99 -21.01 -6.52
CA ARG A 149 -4.63 -20.55 -6.23
C ARG A 149 -4.44 -19.05 -6.46
N LEU A 150 -5.53 -18.31 -6.65
CA LEU A 150 -5.49 -16.87 -6.89
C LEU A 150 -5.89 -16.11 -5.62
N TRP A 151 -5.09 -15.09 -5.31
CA TRP A 151 -5.26 -14.24 -4.15
C TRP A 151 -5.29 -12.78 -4.57
N ARG A 152 -6.06 -11.98 -3.89
CA ARG A 152 -6.07 -10.52 -4.04
C ARG A 152 -5.08 -9.92 -3.05
N ALA A 153 -3.94 -9.47 -3.56
CA ALA A 153 -2.90 -8.83 -2.77
C ALA A 153 -3.38 -7.50 -2.15
N GLN A 154 -2.94 -7.26 -0.93
CA GLN A 154 -3.21 -6.06 -0.17
C GLN A 154 -1.90 -5.43 0.32
N THR A 155 -1.97 -4.48 1.23
CA THR A 155 -0.82 -3.89 1.91
C THR A 155 -1.10 -3.77 3.42
N PRO A 156 -0.05 -3.74 4.28
CA PRO A 156 1.35 -3.45 3.99
C PRO A 156 2.10 -4.61 3.37
N GLN A 157 2.92 -4.36 2.36
CA GLN A 157 3.89 -5.32 1.84
C GLN A 157 5.22 -5.11 2.56
N GLY A 158 5.78 -6.16 3.15
CA GLY A 158 6.98 -6.07 3.99
C GLY A 158 8.17 -6.82 3.42
N PHE A 159 9.35 -6.23 3.56
CA PHE A 159 10.59 -6.76 2.99
C PHE A 159 11.79 -6.37 3.85
N PRO A 160 12.90 -7.13 3.80
CA PRO A 160 14.20 -6.61 4.19
C PRO A 160 14.53 -5.37 3.36
N ARG A 161 15.04 -4.33 3.99
CA ARG A 161 15.32 -3.06 3.30
C ARG A 161 16.23 -3.23 2.09
N ALA A 162 17.35 -3.92 2.26
CA ALA A 162 18.32 -4.13 1.18
C ALA A 162 17.71 -4.85 -0.03
N VAL A 163 16.83 -5.83 0.21
CA VAL A 163 16.11 -6.57 -0.83
C VAL A 163 15.18 -5.64 -1.62
N LEU A 164 14.40 -4.81 -0.91
CA LEU A 164 13.48 -3.88 -1.56
C LEU A 164 14.23 -2.79 -2.35
N GLU A 165 15.31 -2.26 -1.80
CA GLU A 165 16.16 -1.26 -2.49
C GLU A 165 16.79 -1.84 -3.76
N GLU A 166 17.31 -3.08 -3.71
CA GLU A 166 17.84 -3.77 -4.88
C GLU A 166 16.77 -4.02 -5.96
N ALA A 167 15.60 -4.52 -5.55
CA ALA A 167 14.48 -4.78 -6.46
C ALA A 167 14.06 -3.50 -7.20
N HIS A 168 13.92 -2.39 -6.48
CA HIS A 168 13.60 -1.09 -7.08
C HIS A 168 14.73 -0.53 -7.96
N ALA A 169 15.99 -0.71 -7.57
CA ALA A 169 17.13 -0.27 -8.36
C ALA A 169 17.23 -1.05 -9.68
N ARG A 170 17.02 -2.37 -9.64
CA ARG A 170 17.00 -3.21 -10.85
C ARG A 170 15.84 -2.81 -11.76
N ALA A 171 14.63 -2.71 -11.22
CA ALA A 171 13.46 -2.29 -12.00
C ALA A 171 13.66 -0.92 -12.69
N ALA A 172 14.31 0.03 -12.00
CA ALA A 172 14.61 1.34 -12.57
C ALA A 172 15.63 1.26 -13.72
N ARG A 173 16.66 0.43 -13.61
CA ARG A 173 17.64 0.22 -14.68
C ARG A 173 17.02 -0.45 -15.91
N ASP A 174 16.16 -1.43 -15.67
CA ASP A 174 15.55 -2.25 -16.73
C ASP A 174 14.28 -1.58 -17.33
N GLY A 175 13.89 -0.40 -16.84
CA GLY A 175 12.64 0.28 -17.25
C GLY A 175 11.39 -0.50 -16.89
N HIS A 176 11.49 -1.48 -15.99
CA HIS A 176 10.38 -2.34 -15.59
C HIS A 176 9.45 -1.62 -14.61
N ARG A 177 8.14 -1.74 -14.85
CA ARG A 177 7.09 -1.18 -13.99
C ARG A 177 6.20 -2.31 -13.49
N ALA A 178 6.24 -2.56 -12.20
CA ALA A 178 5.34 -3.50 -11.55
C ALA A 178 4.11 -2.79 -10.94
N THR A 179 3.06 -3.56 -10.73
CA THR A 179 1.83 -3.08 -10.09
C THR A 179 1.98 -2.89 -8.59
N ASP A 180 2.88 -3.66 -7.97
CA ASP A 180 3.21 -3.60 -6.55
C ASP A 180 4.70 -3.91 -6.29
N ASP A 181 5.12 -3.86 -5.02
CA ASP A 181 6.51 -4.05 -4.64
C ASP A 181 6.88 -5.53 -4.58
N ALA A 182 5.93 -6.39 -4.28
CA ALA A 182 6.12 -7.84 -4.24
C ALA A 182 6.58 -8.38 -5.60
N ALA A 183 5.95 -7.95 -6.69
CA ALA A 183 6.34 -8.38 -8.03
C ALA A 183 7.79 -7.99 -8.39
N LEU A 184 8.32 -6.88 -7.86
CA LEU A 184 9.71 -6.50 -8.03
C LEU A 184 10.66 -7.41 -7.24
N VAL A 185 10.27 -7.77 -6.03
CA VAL A 185 11.05 -8.67 -5.16
C VAL A 185 11.04 -10.09 -5.70
N GLU A 186 9.90 -10.58 -6.18
CA GLU A 186 9.80 -11.88 -6.89
C GLU A 186 10.73 -11.93 -8.11
N ALA A 187 10.81 -10.84 -8.89
CA ALA A 187 11.66 -10.76 -10.08
C ALA A 187 13.16 -10.87 -9.79
N ILE A 188 13.60 -10.64 -8.56
CA ILE A 188 14.99 -10.86 -8.12
C ILE A 188 15.21 -12.21 -7.42
N GLY A 189 14.16 -13.04 -7.35
CA GLY A 189 14.24 -14.42 -6.85
C GLY A 189 14.11 -14.55 -5.33
N VAL A 190 13.69 -13.52 -4.61
CA VAL A 190 13.44 -13.60 -3.16
C VAL A 190 12.02 -14.11 -2.89
N PRO A 191 11.84 -15.11 -2.01
CA PRO A 191 10.52 -15.60 -1.65
C PRO A 191 9.63 -14.52 -1.05
N VAL A 192 8.34 -14.52 -1.46
CA VAL A 192 7.32 -13.63 -0.92
C VAL A 192 6.13 -14.47 -0.44
N HIS A 193 5.82 -14.35 0.85
CA HIS A 193 4.76 -15.10 1.51
C HIS A 193 3.42 -14.40 1.48
N LEU A 194 2.35 -15.18 1.30
CA LEU A 194 0.99 -14.68 1.49
C LEU A 194 0.64 -14.73 2.98
N VAL A 195 0.26 -13.60 3.54
CA VAL A 195 -0.28 -13.49 4.90
C VAL A 195 -1.81 -13.40 4.79
N PRO A 196 -2.57 -14.34 5.36
CA PRO A 196 -4.02 -14.25 5.36
C PRO A 196 -4.51 -12.95 5.99
N ASP A 197 -5.42 -12.26 5.30
CA ASP A 197 -6.01 -11.01 5.75
C ASP A 197 -7.52 -10.99 5.47
N SER A 198 -8.18 -9.92 5.83
CA SER A 198 -9.61 -9.70 5.72
C SER A 198 -9.96 -8.77 4.54
N SER A 199 -11.15 -8.93 3.99
CA SER A 199 -11.73 -7.97 3.04
C SER A 199 -11.99 -6.59 3.67
N ARG A 200 -11.95 -6.46 5.01
CA ARG A 200 -12.03 -5.17 5.71
C ARG A 200 -10.84 -4.26 5.39
N ASN A 201 -9.66 -4.83 5.09
CA ASN A 201 -8.50 -4.07 4.60
C ASN A 201 -8.69 -3.67 3.13
N LEU A 202 -9.83 -3.06 2.83
CA LEU A 202 -10.16 -2.62 1.47
C LEU A 202 -9.31 -1.42 1.05
N LYS A 203 -9.12 -1.30 -0.26
CA LYS A 203 -8.51 -0.12 -0.87
C LYS A 203 -9.61 0.81 -1.38
N VAL A 204 -9.76 1.97 -0.79
CA VAL A 204 -10.72 2.98 -1.25
C VAL A 204 -10.22 3.58 -2.57
N THR A 205 -10.92 3.31 -3.67
CA THR A 205 -10.56 3.76 -5.03
C THR A 205 -11.68 4.49 -5.74
N THR A 206 -12.91 4.24 -5.35
CA THR A 206 -14.14 4.82 -5.92
C THR A 206 -15.00 5.44 -4.81
N PRO A 207 -16.03 6.24 -5.15
CA PRO A 207 -17.01 6.74 -4.17
C PRO A 207 -17.77 5.62 -3.46
N GLU A 208 -18.04 4.50 -4.13
CA GLU A 208 -18.72 3.34 -3.55
C GLU A 208 -17.84 2.67 -2.48
N ASP A 209 -16.52 2.58 -2.73
CA ASP A 209 -15.58 2.10 -1.71
C ASP A 209 -15.57 3.00 -0.48
N LEU A 210 -15.74 4.34 -0.66
CA LEU A 210 -15.83 5.28 0.45
C LEU A 210 -17.09 5.05 1.28
N ALA A 211 -18.22 4.84 0.65
CA ALA A 211 -19.48 4.53 1.35
C ALA A 211 -19.35 3.24 2.19
N LEU A 212 -18.70 2.21 1.63
CA LEU A 212 -18.40 0.99 2.37
C LEU A 212 -17.44 1.25 3.54
N ALA A 213 -16.43 2.09 3.33
CA ALA A 213 -15.48 2.46 4.38
C ALA A 213 -16.15 3.22 5.54
N GLU A 214 -17.14 4.09 5.27
CA GLU A 214 -17.95 4.74 6.30
C GLU A 214 -18.68 3.72 7.16
N LEU A 215 -19.39 2.75 6.55
CA LEU A 215 -20.08 1.68 7.30
C LEU A 215 -19.11 0.84 8.15
N LEU A 216 -17.93 0.54 7.62
CA LEU A 216 -16.90 -0.19 8.38
C LEU A 216 -16.36 0.62 9.57
N ALA A 217 -16.28 1.95 9.44
CA ALA A 217 -15.84 2.82 10.52
C ALA A 217 -16.87 2.92 11.65
N GLU A 218 -18.16 2.93 11.31
CA GLU A 218 -19.26 2.91 12.29
C GLU A 218 -19.32 1.57 13.06
N ALA A 219 -19.02 0.46 12.39
CA ALA A 219 -19.01 -0.87 12.98
C ALA A 219 -17.74 -1.20 13.81
N SER A 220 -16.77 -0.29 13.85
CA SER A 220 -15.51 -0.46 14.60
C SER A 220 -15.54 0.49 15.80
N PRO A 221 -15.58 -0.04 17.05
CA PRO A 221 -15.58 0.79 18.25
C PRO A 221 -14.29 1.61 18.41
#